data_922f4f02784bc10728bcb3e62e14d756
#
_entry.id   922f4f02784bc10728bcb3e62e14d756
#
_cell.length_a   1.000
_cell.length_b   1.000
_cell.length_c   1.000
_cell.angle_alpha   90.00
_cell.angle_beta   90.00
_cell.angle_gamma   90.00
#
_symmetry.space_group_name_H-M   'P 1'
#
loop_
_entity.id
_entity.type
_entity.pdbx_description
1 polymer ?
#
loop_
_entity_poly.entity_id
_entity_poly.type
_entity_poly.pdbx_seq_one_letter_code
_entity_poly.pdbx_strand_id
1 'polypeptide(L)'
;MNRRHTLSIIVLLSVAAMLWAAPRTPEQALDIARSTRLRKASASHILTSQPARIAAQSRAYYAVNTGHGFVLVSTDTHMPEVLGYSDGSDFCVDSLPPAFRYWLQCYDDDAAALDTTYTCPQRAAIFPDSQTPLLTCRWNQSSPFNDMAPKYDATHHAAAGCVATAMAQIMYAHKHPAQGTGSYSYLWTSKRDANLSATLSADFGATTYHWDAMLDSYSGTASADSRAAVATLLYHCGVSVDMGYDCNSSHESGAVTSKVPKSLATYFGYDPSYQFIRKDIYPIDSLNLLIRA
;
A
#
# COMPACT_ATOMS: atom_id res chain seq x y z
N MET A 1 81.26 8.16 -0.74
CA MET A 1 80.13 9.05 -0.93
C MET A 1 78.87 8.22 -0.73
N ASN A 2 78.31 8.17 0.51
CA ASN A 2 77.13 7.39 0.86
C ASN A 2 75.90 8.30 0.83
N ARG A 3 75.02 8.06 -0.11
CA ARG A 3 73.68 8.66 -0.09
C ARG A 3 72.77 7.74 0.70
N ARG A 4 72.34 8.17 1.88
CA ARG A 4 71.24 7.53 2.67
C ARG A 4 69.92 7.98 2.08
N HIS A 5 69.18 7.06 1.53
CA HIS A 5 67.78 7.27 1.18
C HIS A 5 66.92 7.10 2.44
N THR A 6 66.42 8.21 2.92
CA THR A 6 65.37 8.22 3.96
C THR A 6 64.04 7.89 3.30
N LEU A 7 63.51 6.73 3.57
CA LEU A 7 62.16 6.31 3.14
C LEU A 7 61.15 6.89 4.12
N SER A 8 60.46 7.94 3.73
CA SER A 8 59.31 8.46 4.50
C SER A 8 58.10 7.56 4.27
N ILE A 9 57.74 6.78 5.26
CA ILE A 9 56.52 6.00 5.29
C ILE A 9 55.41 6.97 5.68
N ILE A 10 54.60 7.40 4.71
CA ILE A 10 53.33 8.08 4.96
C ILE A 10 52.33 6.98 5.32
N VAL A 11 52.08 6.85 6.62
CA VAL A 11 50.95 6.04 7.12
C VAL A 11 49.68 6.83 6.82
N LEU A 12 49.00 6.48 5.76
CA LEU A 12 47.61 6.89 5.54
C LEU A 12 46.76 6.18 6.58
N LEU A 13 46.43 6.85 7.66
CA LEU A 13 45.34 6.49 8.54
C LEU A 13 44.04 6.74 7.76
N SER A 14 43.57 5.73 7.05
CA SER A 14 42.17 5.66 6.61
C SER A 14 41.34 5.49 7.86
N VAL A 15 40.85 6.61 8.41
CA VAL A 15 39.75 6.59 9.35
C VAL A 15 38.54 6.09 8.56
N ALA A 16 38.31 4.79 8.58
CA ALA A 16 37.02 4.25 8.25
C ALA A 16 36.04 4.84 9.28
N ALA A 17 35.35 5.90 8.91
CA ALA A 17 34.22 6.37 9.65
C ALA A 17 33.21 5.21 9.66
N MET A 18 33.25 4.39 10.71
CA MET A 18 32.15 3.49 11.02
C MET A 18 30.96 4.41 11.15
N LEU A 19 30.04 4.34 10.20
CA LEU A 19 28.72 5.00 10.26
C LEU A 19 27.94 4.30 11.38
N TRP A 20 28.22 4.70 12.59
CA TRP A 20 27.38 4.33 13.73
C TRP A 20 26.07 5.04 13.54
N ALA A 21 24.98 4.32 13.66
CA ALA A 21 23.67 4.95 13.76
C ALA A 21 23.73 6.01 14.86
N ALA A 22 23.34 7.19 14.50
CA ALA A 22 23.40 8.35 15.41
C ALA A 22 21.99 8.97 15.54
N PRO A 23 21.65 9.49 16.71
CA PRO A 23 20.44 10.28 16.83
C PRO A 23 20.50 11.47 15.86
N ARG A 24 19.37 11.73 15.19
CA ARG A 24 19.24 12.92 14.33
C ARG A 24 19.13 14.16 15.19
N THR A 25 19.78 15.22 14.77
CA THR A 25 19.68 16.52 15.44
C THR A 25 18.38 17.25 15.05
N PRO A 26 17.91 18.20 15.86
CA PRO A 26 16.80 19.08 15.51
C PRO A 26 16.96 19.79 14.16
N GLU A 27 18.19 20.21 13.82
CA GLU A 27 18.52 20.88 12.56
C GLU A 27 18.34 19.93 11.37
N GLN A 28 18.83 18.69 11.50
CA GLN A 28 18.61 17.65 10.49
C GLN A 28 17.12 17.36 10.30
N ALA A 29 16.34 17.32 11.38
CA ALA A 29 14.90 17.12 11.28
C ALA A 29 14.19 18.25 10.53
N LEU A 30 14.61 19.50 10.77
CA LEU A 30 14.09 20.66 10.04
C LEU A 30 14.44 20.59 8.53
N ASP A 31 15.65 20.19 8.19
CA ASP A 31 16.10 20.09 6.79
C ASP A 31 15.38 18.95 6.05
N ILE A 32 15.18 17.82 6.71
CA ILE A 32 14.39 16.70 6.19
C ILE A 32 12.93 17.13 5.94
N ALA A 33 12.32 17.81 6.90
CA ALA A 33 10.94 18.28 6.75
C ALA A 33 10.80 19.28 5.59
N ARG A 34 11.74 20.21 5.43
CA ARG A 34 11.79 21.15 4.30
C ARG A 34 11.94 20.42 2.97
N SER A 35 12.85 19.48 2.87
CA SER A 35 13.10 18.71 1.64
C SER A 35 11.89 17.84 1.26
N THR A 36 11.23 17.24 2.23
CA THR A 36 10.02 16.44 2.03
C THR A 36 8.88 17.29 1.49
N ARG A 37 8.73 18.50 1.99
CA ARG A 37 7.75 19.46 1.51
C ARG A 37 8.03 19.92 0.08
N LEU A 38 9.26 20.31 -0.23
CA LEU A 38 9.65 20.78 -1.57
C LEU A 38 9.39 19.73 -2.67
N ARG A 39 9.53 18.45 -2.35
CA ARG A 39 9.22 17.35 -3.27
C ARG A 39 7.74 17.19 -3.58
N LYS A 40 6.84 17.72 -2.73
CA LYS A 40 5.39 17.51 -2.82
C LYS A 40 4.57 18.77 -3.14
N ALA A 41 5.15 19.95 -2.98
CA ALA A 41 4.44 21.21 -3.18
C ALA A 41 4.37 21.60 -4.66
N SER A 42 3.16 21.99 -5.14
CA SER A 42 3.03 22.78 -6.36
C SER A 42 3.69 24.14 -6.15
N ALA A 43 4.30 24.68 -7.20
CA ALA A 43 5.08 25.93 -7.17
C ALA A 43 4.35 27.14 -6.53
N SER A 44 3.03 27.19 -6.55
CA SER A 44 2.21 28.25 -5.96
C SER A 44 2.16 28.27 -4.43
N HIS A 45 2.43 27.12 -3.77
CA HIS A 45 2.40 27.00 -2.31
C HIS A 45 3.73 27.34 -1.62
N ILE A 46 4.80 27.47 -2.37
CA ILE A 46 6.15 27.72 -1.84
C ILE A 46 6.31 29.17 -1.35
N LEU A 47 5.56 30.11 -1.94
CA LEU A 47 5.76 31.54 -1.75
C LEU A 47 5.15 32.14 -0.47
N THR A 48 4.30 31.41 0.25
CA THR A 48 3.54 31.93 1.42
C THR A 48 3.84 31.24 2.74
N SER A 49 4.91 30.45 2.83
CA SER A 49 5.09 29.56 3.96
C SER A 49 5.84 30.17 5.14
N GLN A 50 5.28 29.99 6.32
CA GLN A 50 6.01 30.17 7.58
C GLN A 50 7.24 29.26 7.63
N PRO A 51 8.32 29.67 8.32
CA PRO A 51 9.50 28.83 8.49
C PRO A 51 9.14 27.53 9.23
N ALA A 52 9.74 26.41 8.80
CA ALA A 52 9.59 25.13 9.47
C ALA A 52 10.05 25.24 10.93
N ARG A 53 9.25 24.72 11.88
CA ARG A 53 9.53 24.75 13.32
C ARG A 53 9.19 23.41 13.96
N ILE A 54 9.98 23.00 14.95
CA ILE A 54 9.66 21.82 15.76
C ILE A 54 8.48 22.19 16.67
N ALA A 55 7.40 21.45 16.56
CA ALA A 55 6.19 21.58 17.37
C ALA A 55 6.20 20.64 18.59
N ALA A 56 6.82 19.46 18.44
CA ALA A 56 6.97 18.49 19.51
C ALA A 56 8.17 17.58 19.22
N GLN A 57 8.68 16.97 20.29
CA GLN A 57 9.71 15.94 20.24
C GLN A 57 9.36 14.82 21.20
N SER A 58 9.55 13.58 20.77
CA SER A 58 9.50 12.39 21.60
C SER A 58 10.81 11.61 21.48
N ARG A 59 10.85 10.41 22.03
CA ARG A 59 11.98 9.48 21.84
C ARG A 59 12.13 9.08 20.36
N ALA A 60 11.02 8.86 19.65
CA ALA A 60 11.00 8.32 18.31
C ALA A 60 10.96 9.39 17.21
N TYR A 61 10.47 10.58 17.47
CA TYR A 61 10.22 11.55 16.41
C TYR A 61 10.39 13.02 16.82
N TYR A 62 10.64 13.85 15.82
CA TYR A 62 10.39 15.29 15.81
C TYR A 62 9.13 15.56 14.99
N ALA A 63 8.15 16.24 15.55
CA ALA A 63 7.01 16.78 14.80
C ALA A 63 7.36 18.18 14.32
N VAL A 64 7.53 18.36 13.03
CA VAL A 64 7.93 19.62 12.40
C VAL A 64 6.76 20.23 11.66
N ASN A 65 6.24 21.37 12.16
CA ASN A 65 5.25 22.16 11.42
C ASN A 65 5.91 22.92 10.29
N THR A 66 5.27 22.93 9.12
CA THR A 66 5.81 23.49 7.87
C THR A 66 4.99 24.67 7.33
N GLY A 67 4.04 25.17 8.12
CA GLY A 67 3.17 26.31 7.81
C GLY A 67 1.88 25.95 7.04
N HIS A 68 1.75 24.74 6.51
CA HIS A 68 0.55 24.16 5.91
C HIS A 68 0.42 22.67 6.18
N GLY A 69 0.86 22.24 7.36
CA GLY A 69 0.89 20.87 7.74
C GLY A 69 2.13 20.52 8.52
N PHE A 70 2.38 19.24 8.74
CA PHE A 70 3.53 18.78 9.50
C PHE A 70 4.23 17.59 8.85
N VAL A 71 5.47 17.37 9.25
CA VAL A 71 6.25 16.16 8.95
C VAL A 71 6.73 15.56 10.27
N LEU A 72 6.55 14.25 10.44
CA LEU A 72 7.15 13.49 11.53
C LEU A 72 8.47 12.92 11.03
N VAL A 73 9.56 13.38 11.59
CA VAL A 73 10.92 12.93 11.28
C VAL A 73 11.41 12.07 12.43
N SER A 74 11.93 10.88 12.16
CA SER A 74 12.45 10.02 13.22
C SER A 74 13.68 10.62 13.88
N THR A 75 13.84 10.36 15.18
CA THR A 75 15.01 10.81 15.98
C THR A 75 16.24 9.93 15.78
N ASP A 76 16.10 8.75 15.16
CA ASP A 76 17.18 7.78 15.03
C ASP A 76 17.35 7.31 13.59
N THR A 77 18.60 7.11 13.16
CA THR A 77 18.93 6.65 11.80
C THR A 77 18.63 5.18 11.57
N HIS A 78 18.29 4.39 12.58
CA HIS A 78 17.77 3.03 12.44
C HIS A 78 16.29 3.04 12.00
N MET A 79 15.60 4.16 12.18
CA MET A 79 14.20 4.32 11.77
C MET A 79 14.11 5.02 10.41
N PRO A 80 13.03 4.80 9.65
CA PRO A 80 12.76 5.56 8.43
C PRO A 80 12.85 7.07 8.69
N GLU A 81 13.45 7.80 7.78
CA GLU A 81 13.69 9.25 7.94
C GLU A 81 12.40 10.03 8.18
N VAL A 82 11.34 9.72 7.41
CA VAL A 82 10.00 10.30 7.55
C VAL A 82 9.03 9.21 7.99
N LEU A 83 8.44 9.38 9.17
CA LEU A 83 7.45 8.47 9.73
C LEU A 83 6.03 8.76 9.20
N GLY A 84 5.75 10.02 8.89
CA GLY A 84 4.46 10.45 8.38
C GLY A 84 4.41 11.95 8.11
N TYR A 85 3.37 12.41 7.45
CA TYR A 85 3.16 13.83 7.19
C TYR A 85 1.67 14.13 7.00
N SER A 86 1.32 15.41 7.12
CA SER A 86 0.00 15.96 6.81
C SER A 86 0.17 17.25 6.02
N ASP A 87 -0.68 17.44 5.00
CA ASP A 87 -0.77 18.68 4.22
C ASP A 87 -1.95 19.56 4.67
N GLY A 88 -2.75 19.12 5.65
CA GLY A 88 -4.03 19.74 5.98
C GLY A 88 -4.03 20.59 7.25
N SER A 89 -3.15 20.30 8.23
CA SER A 89 -3.13 21.00 9.51
C SER A 89 -1.78 20.88 10.20
N ASP A 90 -1.43 21.86 11.03
CA ASP A 90 -0.27 21.83 11.90
C ASP A 90 -0.42 20.76 12.98
N PHE A 91 0.70 20.20 13.42
CA PHE A 91 0.76 19.29 14.56
C PHE A 91 0.55 20.08 15.86
N CYS A 92 -0.44 19.67 16.64
CA CYS A 92 -0.75 20.25 17.93
C CYS A 92 -1.01 19.11 18.94
N VAL A 93 -0.13 18.96 19.91
CA VAL A 93 -0.17 17.86 20.91
C VAL A 93 -1.52 17.77 21.63
N ASP A 94 -2.10 18.91 21.97
CA ASP A 94 -3.33 18.97 22.77
C ASP A 94 -4.59 18.55 22.00
N SER A 95 -4.55 18.65 20.67
CA SER A 95 -5.69 18.36 19.79
C SER A 95 -5.59 17.04 19.01
N LEU A 96 -4.60 16.19 19.33
CA LEU A 96 -4.43 14.92 18.62
C LEU A 96 -5.57 13.94 18.90
N PRO A 97 -6.16 13.30 17.87
CA PRO A 97 -7.14 12.24 18.06
C PRO A 97 -6.54 11.06 18.87
N PRO A 98 -7.34 10.36 19.70
CA PRO A 98 -6.86 9.23 20.49
C PRO A 98 -6.14 8.15 19.70
N ALA A 99 -6.66 7.78 18.51
CA ALA A 99 -6.04 6.80 17.64
C ALA A 99 -4.67 7.25 17.11
N PHE A 100 -4.51 8.55 16.84
CA PHE A 100 -3.24 9.10 16.39
C PHE A 100 -2.21 9.16 17.52
N ARG A 101 -2.64 9.50 18.76
CA ARG A 101 -1.77 9.42 19.95
C ARG A 101 -1.27 7.99 20.18
N TYR A 102 -2.16 7.01 20.08
CA TYR A 102 -1.79 5.60 20.21
C TYR A 102 -0.77 5.19 19.12
N TRP A 103 -0.97 5.60 17.89
CA TRP A 103 -0.05 5.33 16.79
C TRP A 103 1.34 5.96 17.03
N LEU A 104 1.41 7.19 17.56
CA LEU A 104 2.66 7.83 17.94
C LEU A 104 3.34 7.11 19.11
N GLN A 105 2.55 6.61 20.08
CA GLN A 105 3.09 5.82 21.19
C GLN A 105 3.74 4.52 20.71
N CYS A 106 3.18 3.85 19.69
CA CYS A 106 3.80 2.66 19.10
C CYS A 106 5.22 2.96 18.56
N TYR A 107 5.45 4.13 17.97
CA TYR A 107 6.80 4.52 17.55
C TYR A 107 7.74 4.76 18.74
N ASP A 108 7.26 5.35 19.84
CA ASP A 108 8.07 5.55 21.05
C ASP A 108 8.43 4.20 21.69
N ASP A 109 7.51 3.25 21.69
CA ASP A 109 7.73 1.88 22.17
C ASP A 109 8.75 1.14 21.28
N ASP A 110 8.60 1.24 19.96
CA ASP A 110 9.54 0.68 18.99
C ASP A 110 10.94 1.29 19.16
N ALA A 111 11.04 2.61 19.30
CA ALA A 111 12.31 3.30 19.53
C ALA A 111 12.96 2.92 20.88
N ALA A 112 12.15 2.54 21.88
CA ALA A 112 12.65 2.04 23.15
C ALA A 112 13.22 0.61 23.05
N ALA A 113 12.69 -0.17 22.12
CA ALA A 113 13.08 -1.55 21.87
C ALA A 113 14.19 -1.69 20.81
N LEU A 114 14.60 -0.60 20.15
CA LEU A 114 15.66 -0.65 19.14
C LEU A 114 16.94 -1.23 19.73
N ASP A 115 17.40 -2.33 19.13
CA ASP A 115 18.72 -2.86 19.38
C ASP A 115 19.76 -1.96 18.74
N THR A 116 20.49 -1.22 19.56
CA THR A 116 21.53 -0.28 19.10
C THR A 116 22.72 -0.98 18.44
N THR A 117 22.79 -2.31 18.47
CA THR A 117 23.79 -3.10 17.76
C THR A 117 23.39 -3.40 16.32
N TYR A 118 22.10 -3.27 15.98
CA TYR A 118 21.60 -3.44 14.64
C TYR A 118 21.74 -2.13 13.86
N THR A 119 22.75 -2.05 13.03
CA THR A 119 22.80 -1.02 12.00
C THR A 119 21.83 -1.42 10.90
N CYS A 120 20.67 -0.75 10.83
CA CYS A 120 19.85 -0.82 9.62
C CYS A 120 20.77 -0.41 8.46
N PRO A 121 21.01 -1.30 7.47
CA PRO A 121 21.79 -0.91 6.31
C PRO A 121 21.11 0.34 5.75
N GLN A 122 21.82 1.47 5.79
CA GLN A 122 21.32 2.68 5.14
C GLN A 122 20.97 2.27 3.72
N ARG A 123 19.70 2.34 3.41
CA ARG A 123 19.21 2.09 2.08
C ARG A 123 19.88 3.10 1.16
N ALA A 124 21.06 2.75 0.68
CA ALA A 124 21.52 3.33 -0.57
C ALA A 124 20.32 3.21 -1.50
N ALA A 125 19.89 4.33 -2.08
CA ALA A 125 18.71 4.41 -2.90
C ALA A 125 18.83 3.42 -4.09
N ILE A 126 18.50 2.15 -3.82
CA ILE A 126 18.39 1.09 -4.83
C ILE A 126 17.05 1.24 -5.56
N PHE A 127 16.23 2.18 -5.11
CA PHE A 127 14.93 2.43 -5.72
C PHE A 127 15.01 3.66 -6.60
N PRO A 128 14.61 3.52 -7.85
CA PRO A 128 14.36 4.69 -8.67
C PRO A 128 13.37 5.59 -7.93
N ASP A 129 13.58 6.90 -7.96
CA ASP A 129 12.69 7.90 -7.34
C ASP A 129 11.24 7.81 -7.85
N SER A 130 11.03 7.10 -8.94
CA SER A 130 9.71 6.73 -9.46
C SER A 130 9.77 5.33 -10.09
N GLN A 131 8.74 4.53 -9.87
CA GLN A 131 8.49 3.32 -10.65
C GLN A 131 7.30 3.54 -11.57
N THR A 132 7.41 3.08 -12.81
CA THR A 132 6.24 3.01 -13.69
C THR A 132 5.22 2.08 -13.04
N PRO A 133 3.94 2.50 -12.92
CA PRO A 133 2.91 1.63 -12.41
C PRO A 133 2.84 0.32 -13.18
N LEU A 134 2.80 -0.80 -12.47
CA LEU A 134 2.66 -2.14 -13.09
C LEU A 134 1.24 -2.36 -13.61
N LEU A 135 0.26 -1.72 -12.97
CA LEU A 135 -1.14 -1.77 -13.37
C LEU A 135 -1.46 -0.58 -14.27
N THR A 136 -1.98 -0.84 -15.47
CA THR A 136 -2.44 0.17 -16.43
C THR A 136 -3.94 0.43 -16.29
N CYS A 137 -4.68 -0.53 -15.78
CA CYS A 137 -6.13 -0.49 -15.73
C CYS A 137 -6.67 0.47 -14.64
N ARG A 138 -7.81 1.11 -14.96
CA ARG A 138 -8.52 2.07 -14.09
C ARG A 138 -9.90 1.54 -13.75
N TRP A 139 -9.94 0.34 -13.20
CA TRP A 139 -11.19 -0.33 -12.85
C TRP A 139 -11.74 0.16 -11.52
N ASN A 140 -13.05 0.13 -11.42
CA ASN A 140 -13.80 0.49 -10.21
C ASN A 140 -14.80 -0.61 -9.84
N GLN A 141 -15.81 -0.30 -9.03
CA GLN A 141 -16.75 -1.28 -8.49
C GLN A 141 -18.17 -1.13 -9.07
N SER A 142 -18.39 -0.15 -9.94
CA SER A 142 -19.67 0.14 -10.59
C SER A 142 -19.75 -0.51 -11.98
N SER A 143 -20.85 -0.35 -12.71
CA SER A 143 -20.98 -0.86 -14.09
C SER A 143 -19.83 -0.37 -14.99
N PRO A 144 -19.23 -1.25 -15.81
CA PRO A 144 -19.62 -2.63 -16.09
C PRO A 144 -19.05 -3.69 -15.12
N PHE A 145 -18.24 -3.31 -14.15
CA PHE A 145 -17.50 -4.23 -13.29
C PHE A 145 -18.41 -5.05 -12.37
N ASN A 146 -19.60 -4.52 -12.04
CA ASN A 146 -20.58 -5.18 -11.18
C ASN A 146 -21.79 -5.72 -11.95
N ASP A 147 -21.78 -5.76 -13.27
CA ASP A 147 -22.96 -6.14 -14.07
C ASP A 147 -23.43 -7.59 -13.77
N MET A 148 -22.58 -8.44 -13.20
CA MET A 148 -22.92 -9.80 -12.74
C MET A 148 -23.14 -9.92 -11.22
N ALA A 149 -22.88 -8.88 -10.45
CA ALA A 149 -23.14 -8.91 -9.01
C ALA A 149 -24.64 -9.04 -8.72
N PRO A 150 -25.05 -9.60 -7.55
CA PRO A 150 -26.45 -9.69 -7.21
C PRO A 150 -27.12 -8.31 -7.15
N LYS A 151 -28.39 -8.28 -7.55
CA LYS A 151 -29.19 -7.06 -7.47
C LYS A 151 -29.75 -6.91 -6.06
N TYR A 152 -29.77 -5.70 -5.57
CA TYR A 152 -30.39 -5.36 -4.29
C TYR A 152 -31.73 -4.67 -4.44
N ASP A 153 -32.08 -4.24 -5.64
CA ASP A 153 -33.40 -3.81 -6.05
C ASP A 153 -33.65 -4.20 -7.52
N ALA A 154 -34.75 -3.76 -8.08
CA ALA A 154 -35.18 -4.12 -9.46
C ALA A 154 -34.15 -3.69 -10.54
N THR A 155 -33.33 -2.67 -10.28
CA THR A 155 -32.50 -1.98 -11.28
C THR A 155 -31.01 -1.94 -10.96
N HIS A 156 -30.62 -2.04 -9.68
CA HIS A 156 -29.26 -1.79 -9.26
C HIS A 156 -28.55 -3.06 -8.78
N HIS A 157 -27.34 -3.25 -9.28
CA HIS A 157 -26.42 -4.28 -8.79
C HIS A 157 -25.61 -3.78 -7.60
N ALA A 158 -25.30 -4.69 -6.69
CA ALA A 158 -24.33 -4.44 -5.63
C ALA A 158 -22.97 -4.06 -6.22
N ALA A 159 -22.17 -3.31 -5.48
CA ALA A 159 -20.78 -3.03 -5.89
C ALA A 159 -19.98 -4.33 -6.03
N ALA A 160 -19.03 -4.37 -6.97
CA ALA A 160 -18.20 -5.56 -7.21
C ALA A 160 -17.36 -5.98 -5.98
N GLY A 161 -17.05 -5.03 -5.08
CA GLY A 161 -16.23 -5.23 -3.89
C GLY A 161 -14.73 -4.99 -4.14
N CYS A 162 -14.10 -4.27 -3.21
CA CYS A 162 -12.70 -3.85 -3.36
C CYS A 162 -11.72 -5.03 -3.47
N VAL A 163 -11.95 -6.13 -2.74
CA VAL A 163 -11.10 -7.32 -2.80
C VAL A 163 -11.18 -7.98 -4.18
N ALA A 164 -12.39 -8.16 -4.74
CA ALA A 164 -12.56 -8.70 -6.08
C ALA A 164 -11.92 -7.79 -7.14
N THR A 165 -12.08 -6.47 -7.00
CA THR A 165 -11.48 -5.49 -7.91
C THR A 165 -9.95 -5.57 -7.89
N ALA A 166 -9.33 -5.63 -6.72
CA ALA A 166 -7.88 -5.75 -6.59
C ALA A 166 -7.35 -7.07 -7.19
N MET A 167 -8.02 -8.20 -6.89
CA MET A 167 -7.69 -9.50 -7.49
C MET A 167 -7.76 -9.44 -9.02
N ALA A 168 -8.86 -8.95 -9.55
CA ALA A 168 -9.10 -8.88 -10.99
C ALA A 168 -8.08 -7.98 -11.72
N GLN A 169 -7.68 -6.85 -11.12
CA GLN A 169 -6.66 -5.97 -11.68
C GLN A 169 -5.28 -6.65 -11.76
N ILE A 170 -4.89 -7.40 -10.72
CA ILE A 170 -3.64 -8.18 -10.74
C ILE A 170 -3.73 -9.28 -11.81
N MET A 171 -4.81 -10.03 -11.86
CA MET A 171 -5.02 -11.09 -12.86
C MET A 171 -5.02 -10.53 -14.28
N TYR A 172 -5.61 -9.35 -14.49
CA TYR A 172 -5.60 -8.67 -15.78
C TYR A 172 -4.19 -8.22 -16.19
N ALA A 173 -3.38 -7.71 -15.28
CA ALA A 173 -2.00 -7.33 -15.55
C ALA A 173 -1.14 -8.54 -16.00
N HIS A 174 -1.39 -9.70 -15.38
CA HIS A 174 -0.69 -10.95 -15.74
C HIS A 174 -1.33 -11.72 -16.90
N LYS A 175 -2.56 -11.36 -17.34
CA LYS A 175 -3.36 -12.12 -18.33
C LYS A 175 -3.45 -13.60 -17.96
N HIS A 176 -3.62 -13.89 -16.67
CA HIS A 176 -3.61 -15.25 -16.13
C HIS A 176 -4.76 -15.47 -15.14
N PRO A 177 -5.37 -16.68 -15.16
CA PRO A 177 -5.18 -17.79 -16.08
C PRO A 177 -5.98 -17.60 -17.40
N ALA A 178 -5.70 -18.40 -18.43
CA ALA A 178 -6.56 -18.47 -19.60
C ALA A 178 -7.93 -19.09 -19.26
N GLN A 179 -7.93 -20.12 -18.42
CA GLN A 179 -9.11 -20.82 -17.90
C GLN A 179 -8.89 -21.13 -16.44
N GLY A 180 -9.94 -21.03 -15.63
CA GLY A 180 -9.87 -21.37 -14.21
C GLY A 180 -9.98 -22.87 -13.95
N THR A 181 -10.14 -23.27 -12.68
CA THR A 181 -10.22 -24.67 -12.24
C THR A 181 -11.37 -24.85 -11.27
N GLY A 182 -12.16 -25.92 -11.47
CA GLY A 182 -13.25 -26.29 -10.58
C GLY A 182 -14.40 -25.28 -10.54
N SER A 183 -15.24 -25.41 -9.52
CA SER A 183 -16.39 -24.54 -9.29
C SER A 183 -16.54 -24.27 -7.80
N TYR A 184 -17.26 -23.19 -7.46
CA TYR A 184 -17.58 -22.86 -6.09
C TYR A 184 -18.94 -22.18 -5.99
N SER A 185 -19.61 -22.38 -4.86
CA SER A 185 -20.88 -21.69 -4.56
C SER A 185 -21.01 -21.45 -3.06
N TYR A 186 -21.70 -20.39 -2.71
CA TYR A 186 -22.06 -20.07 -1.33
C TYR A 186 -23.43 -19.38 -1.24
N LEU A 187 -24.07 -19.47 -0.09
CA LEU A 187 -25.30 -18.76 0.18
C LEU A 187 -24.96 -17.30 0.53
N TRP A 188 -25.39 -16.38 -0.28
CA TRP A 188 -25.34 -14.95 -0.01
C TRP A 188 -26.69 -14.49 0.54
N THR A 189 -26.67 -13.62 1.56
CA THR A 189 -27.85 -12.92 2.09
C THR A 189 -27.50 -11.44 2.21
N SER A 190 -28.41 -10.60 1.71
CA SER A 190 -28.26 -9.15 1.82
C SER A 190 -28.25 -8.69 3.27
N LYS A 191 -27.34 -7.80 3.62
CA LYS A 191 -27.34 -7.18 4.95
C LYS A 191 -28.47 -6.17 5.14
N ARG A 192 -29.10 -5.73 4.06
CA ARG A 192 -30.21 -4.76 4.07
C ARG A 192 -31.57 -5.42 4.18
N ASP A 193 -31.74 -6.56 3.54
CA ASP A 193 -32.97 -7.30 3.51
C ASP A 193 -32.68 -8.80 3.67
N ALA A 194 -32.93 -9.32 4.85
CA ALA A 194 -32.70 -10.72 5.16
C ALA A 194 -33.54 -11.70 4.29
N ASN A 195 -34.61 -11.21 3.64
CA ASN A 195 -35.38 -12.01 2.69
C ASN A 195 -34.74 -12.08 1.30
N LEU A 196 -33.77 -11.18 1.02
CA LEU A 196 -33.04 -11.18 -0.23
C LEU A 196 -31.78 -12.04 -0.08
N SER A 197 -31.89 -13.29 -0.53
CA SER A 197 -30.79 -14.24 -0.51
C SER A 197 -30.73 -15.02 -1.82
N ALA A 198 -29.54 -15.47 -2.19
CA ALA A 198 -29.31 -16.29 -3.39
C ALA A 198 -28.08 -17.17 -3.20
N THR A 199 -28.08 -18.34 -3.82
CA THR A 199 -26.83 -19.10 -3.99
C THR A 199 -26.05 -18.49 -5.14
N LEU A 200 -24.91 -17.88 -4.82
CA LEU A 200 -23.98 -17.36 -5.82
C LEU A 200 -22.98 -18.44 -6.18
N SER A 201 -22.74 -18.61 -7.47
CA SER A 201 -21.87 -19.68 -7.98
C SER A 201 -21.02 -19.21 -9.14
N ALA A 202 -19.84 -19.81 -9.27
CA ALA A 202 -18.95 -19.64 -10.41
C ALA A 202 -18.38 -20.99 -10.81
N ASP A 203 -18.42 -21.29 -12.11
CA ASP A 203 -17.73 -22.43 -12.70
C ASP A 203 -16.46 -21.92 -13.38
N PHE A 204 -15.38 -21.91 -12.61
CA PHE A 204 -14.09 -21.43 -13.08
C PHE A 204 -13.52 -22.35 -14.15
N GLY A 205 -13.74 -23.67 -14.00
CA GLY A 205 -13.22 -24.69 -14.93
C GLY A 205 -13.90 -24.65 -16.29
N ALA A 206 -15.15 -24.20 -16.38
CA ALA A 206 -15.85 -24.04 -17.65
C ALA A 206 -15.65 -22.64 -18.27
N THR A 207 -14.94 -21.72 -17.59
CA THR A 207 -14.82 -20.32 -18.02
C THR A 207 -13.45 -20.01 -18.59
N THR A 208 -13.43 -19.58 -19.85
CA THR A 208 -12.25 -18.96 -20.47
C THR A 208 -12.29 -17.45 -20.23
N TYR A 209 -11.22 -16.89 -19.69
CA TYR A 209 -11.09 -15.44 -19.48
C TYR A 209 -10.55 -14.78 -20.74
N HIS A 210 -11.38 -13.96 -21.39
CA HIS A 210 -11.06 -13.28 -22.65
C HIS A 210 -10.27 -11.99 -22.37
N TRP A 211 -9.00 -12.13 -22.02
CA TRP A 211 -8.13 -11.02 -21.64
C TRP A 211 -8.02 -9.92 -22.71
N ASP A 212 -8.00 -10.31 -23.99
CA ASP A 212 -7.88 -9.37 -25.10
C ASP A 212 -9.18 -8.57 -25.35
N ALA A 213 -10.31 -9.04 -24.84
CA ALA A 213 -11.56 -8.31 -24.89
C ALA A 213 -11.67 -7.26 -23.76
N MET A 214 -10.88 -7.40 -22.69
CA MET A 214 -10.90 -6.47 -21.56
C MET A 214 -10.12 -5.19 -21.89
N LEU A 215 -10.57 -4.05 -21.35
CA LEU A 215 -9.99 -2.73 -21.59
C LEU A 215 -9.39 -2.16 -20.30
N ASP A 216 -8.34 -1.35 -20.43
CA ASP A 216 -7.74 -0.64 -19.30
C ASP A 216 -8.73 0.33 -18.63
N SER A 217 -9.63 0.91 -19.41
CA SER A 217 -10.69 1.78 -18.91
C SER A 217 -11.98 1.60 -19.71
N TYR A 218 -13.12 1.80 -19.06
CA TYR A 218 -14.44 1.60 -19.67
C TYR A 218 -15.16 2.93 -19.78
N SER A 219 -15.72 3.18 -20.97
CA SER A 219 -16.63 4.28 -21.26
C SER A 219 -17.94 3.74 -21.82
N GLY A 220 -18.92 4.59 -22.07
CA GLY A 220 -20.21 4.18 -22.63
C GLY A 220 -20.15 3.54 -24.02
N THR A 221 -18.99 3.55 -24.69
CA THR A 221 -18.77 2.96 -26.03
C THR A 221 -18.15 1.55 -25.98
N ALA A 222 -17.86 1.00 -24.80
CA ALA A 222 -17.32 -0.36 -24.68
C ALA A 222 -18.32 -1.40 -25.21
N SER A 223 -17.84 -2.38 -25.98
CA SER A 223 -18.66 -3.44 -26.56
C SER A 223 -19.32 -4.32 -25.47
N ALA A 224 -20.41 -5.00 -25.82
CA ALA A 224 -21.07 -5.93 -24.90
C ALA A 224 -20.12 -7.05 -24.47
N ASP A 225 -19.30 -7.57 -25.36
CA ASP A 225 -18.33 -8.65 -25.07
C ASP A 225 -17.25 -8.16 -24.09
N SER A 226 -16.74 -6.94 -24.27
CA SER A 226 -15.76 -6.33 -23.38
C SER A 226 -16.33 -6.13 -21.96
N ARG A 227 -17.57 -5.67 -21.87
CA ARG A 227 -18.28 -5.49 -20.59
C ARG A 227 -18.54 -6.83 -19.92
N ALA A 228 -19.00 -7.82 -20.66
CA ALA A 228 -19.25 -9.17 -20.14
C ALA A 228 -17.95 -9.84 -19.65
N ALA A 229 -16.85 -9.69 -20.39
CA ALA A 229 -15.55 -10.27 -20.01
C ALA A 229 -15.08 -9.74 -18.64
N VAL A 230 -15.08 -8.42 -18.45
CA VAL A 230 -14.64 -7.82 -17.18
C VAL A 230 -15.61 -8.12 -16.04
N ALA A 231 -16.91 -8.07 -16.27
CA ALA A 231 -17.92 -8.40 -15.26
C ALA A 231 -17.81 -9.85 -14.78
N THR A 232 -17.57 -10.80 -15.71
CA THR A 232 -17.34 -12.21 -15.39
C THR A 232 -16.13 -12.38 -14.48
N LEU A 233 -15.01 -11.75 -14.83
CA LEU A 233 -13.79 -11.83 -14.01
C LEU A 233 -14.02 -11.31 -12.60
N LEU A 234 -14.61 -10.11 -12.44
CA LEU A 234 -14.86 -9.53 -11.11
C LEU A 234 -15.84 -10.36 -10.29
N TYR A 235 -16.90 -10.86 -10.93
CA TYR A 235 -17.87 -11.73 -10.27
C TYR A 235 -17.21 -13.03 -9.78
N HIS A 236 -16.39 -13.67 -10.62
CA HIS A 236 -15.67 -14.87 -10.24
C HIS A 236 -14.68 -14.61 -9.09
N CYS A 237 -13.92 -13.51 -9.15
CA CYS A 237 -13.08 -13.09 -8.01
C CYS A 237 -13.92 -12.92 -6.73
N GLY A 238 -15.09 -12.29 -6.83
CA GLY A 238 -15.99 -12.10 -5.70
C GLY A 238 -16.51 -13.41 -5.14
N VAL A 239 -17.01 -14.30 -6.00
CA VAL A 239 -17.49 -15.62 -5.58
C VAL A 239 -16.41 -16.42 -4.88
N SER A 240 -15.19 -16.40 -5.40
CA SER A 240 -14.06 -17.18 -4.89
C SER A 240 -13.63 -16.81 -3.46
N VAL A 241 -14.02 -15.64 -2.96
CA VAL A 241 -13.68 -15.13 -1.62
C VAL A 241 -14.91 -14.94 -0.71
N ASP A 242 -16.07 -15.51 -1.07
CA ASP A 242 -17.34 -15.34 -0.35
C ASP A 242 -17.71 -13.86 -0.18
N MET A 243 -17.76 -13.10 -1.26
CA MET A 243 -18.03 -11.67 -1.22
C MET A 243 -19.39 -11.40 -0.55
N GLY A 244 -19.38 -10.64 0.53
CA GLY A 244 -20.59 -10.08 1.12
C GLY A 244 -21.02 -8.88 0.28
N TYR A 245 -21.80 -9.14 -0.77
CA TYR A 245 -22.29 -8.09 -1.66
C TYR A 245 -23.32 -7.21 -0.96
N ASP A 246 -23.12 -5.91 -1.04
CA ASP A 246 -24.10 -4.92 -0.57
C ASP A 246 -23.92 -3.57 -1.27
N CYS A 247 -24.81 -2.64 -1.01
CA CYS A 247 -24.78 -1.39 -1.75
C CYS A 247 -25.52 -0.26 -1.02
N ASN A 248 -24.82 0.40 -0.19
CA ASN A 248 -25.07 1.80 0.17
C ASN A 248 -23.86 2.35 0.93
N SER A 249 -23.91 3.63 1.28
CA SER A 249 -22.85 4.32 2.05
C SER A 249 -22.56 3.70 3.44
N SER A 250 -23.42 2.80 3.92
CA SER A 250 -23.28 2.15 5.23
C SER A 250 -22.94 0.66 5.15
N HIS A 251 -23.11 0.03 3.98
CA HIS A 251 -22.93 -1.42 3.79
C HIS A 251 -22.29 -1.66 2.43
N GLU A 252 -20.99 -1.57 2.36
CA GLU A 252 -20.23 -1.79 1.15
C GLU A 252 -19.96 -3.29 0.95
N SER A 253 -19.88 -3.72 -0.33
CA SER A 253 -19.45 -5.07 -0.66
C SER A 253 -18.04 -5.31 -0.17
N GLY A 254 -17.83 -6.41 0.56
CA GLY A 254 -16.54 -6.70 1.18
C GLY A 254 -16.29 -8.20 1.35
N ALA A 255 -15.03 -8.57 1.39
CA ALA A 255 -14.57 -9.92 1.66
C ALA A 255 -13.34 -9.92 2.58
N VAL A 256 -13.08 -11.07 3.21
CA VAL A 256 -11.91 -11.24 4.07
C VAL A 256 -10.68 -11.44 3.20
N THR A 257 -9.76 -10.48 3.21
CA THR A 257 -8.57 -10.45 2.33
C THR A 257 -7.65 -11.66 2.51
N SER A 258 -7.61 -12.29 3.70
CA SER A 258 -6.82 -13.50 3.95
C SER A 258 -7.28 -14.73 3.14
N LYS A 259 -8.46 -14.68 2.51
CA LYS A 259 -8.94 -15.74 1.60
C LYS A 259 -8.27 -15.69 0.22
N VAL A 260 -7.71 -14.54 -0.16
CA VAL A 260 -7.18 -14.28 -1.52
C VAL A 260 -6.10 -15.28 -1.94
N PRO A 261 -5.04 -15.58 -1.16
CA PRO A 261 -4.02 -16.53 -1.60
C PRO A 261 -4.59 -17.92 -1.90
N LYS A 262 -5.43 -18.42 -1.00
CA LYS A 262 -6.09 -19.72 -1.21
C LYS A 262 -6.98 -19.73 -2.45
N SER A 263 -7.73 -18.66 -2.66
CA SER A 263 -8.62 -18.50 -3.82
C SER A 263 -7.83 -18.47 -5.14
N LEU A 264 -6.75 -17.68 -5.20
CA LEU A 264 -5.87 -17.60 -6.37
C LEU A 264 -5.25 -18.96 -6.71
N ALA A 265 -4.77 -19.69 -5.72
CA ALA A 265 -4.19 -21.02 -5.92
C ALA A 265 -5.23 -22.05 -6.35
N THR A 266 -6.41 -22.07 -5.68
CA THR A 266 -7.42 -23.12 -5.90
C THR A 266 -8.13 -22.98 -7.24
N TYR A 267 -8.51 -21.76 -7.61
CA TYR A 267 -9.40 -21.54 -8.76
C TYR A 267 -8.71 -20.90 -9.95
N PHE A 268 -7.58 -20.23 -9.75
CA PHE A 268 -6.94 -19.43 -10.79
C PHE A 268 -5.51 -19.85 -11.11
N GLY A 269 -5.04 -20.99 -10.55
CA GLY A 269 -3.76 -21.60 -10.92
C GLY A 269 -2.52 -20.78 -10.53
N TYR A 270 -2.64 -19.89 -9.54
CA TYR A 270 -1.49 -19.19 -8.97
C TYR A 270 -0.71 -20.10 -8.03
N ASP A 271 0.54 -19.76 -7.74
CA ASP A 271 1.42 -20.52 -6.87
C ASP A 271 0.82 -20.62 -5.44
N PRO A 272 0.66 -21.84 -4.89
CA PRO A 272 0.12 -22.01 -3.55
C PRO A 272 1.04 -21.50 -2.42
N SER A 273 2.28 -21.11 -2.73
CA SER A 273 3.20 -20.50 -1.76
C SER A 273 2.86 -19.05 -1.44
N TYR A 274 1.93 -18.42 -2.16
CA TYR A 274 1.48 -17.07 -1.87
C TYR A 274 0.92 -16.96 -0.46
N GLN A 275 1.38 -15.95 0.27
CA GLN A 275 1.02 -15.74 1.67
C GLN A 275 0.28 -14.42 1.85
N PHE A 276 -0.69 -14.44 2.74
CA PHE A 276 -1.30 -13.23 3.25
C PHE A 276 -0.42 -12.64 4.35
N ILE A 277 0.12 -11.45 4.11
CA ILE A 277 1.02 -10.77 5.04
C ILE A 277 0.31 -9.54 5.60
N ARG A 278 0.32 -9.41 6.91
CA ARG A 278 -0.24 -8.25 7.61
C ARG A 278 0.87 -7.30 8.01
N LYS A 279 0.74 -6.04 7.59
CA LYS A 279 1.71 -4.98 7.88
C LYS A 279 1.94 -4.75 9.38
N ASP A 280 0.92 -4.97 10.20
CA ASP A 280 0.97 -4.82 11.66
C ASP A 280 1.72 -5.95 12.38
N ILE A 281 2.01 -7.06 11.69
CA ILE A 281 2.74 -8.21 12.25
C ILE A 281 4.21 -8.23 11.79
N TYR A 282 4.51 -7.63 10.65
CA TYR A 282 5.86 -7.65 10.07
C TYR A 282 6.57 -6.31 10.24
N PRO A 283 7.84 -6.29 10.67
CA PRO A 283 8.67 -5.10 10.60
C PRO A 283 8.66 -4.53 9.18
N ILE A 284 8.62 -3.21 9.06
CA ILE A 284 8.48 -2.53 7.76
C ILE A 284 9.55 -2.94 6.75
N ASP A 285 10.77 -3.19 7.21
CA ASP A 285 11.87 -3.59 6.34
C ASP A 285 11.71 -5.02 5.82
N SER A 286 11.22 -5.94 6.67
CA SER A 286 10.87 -7.30 6.25
C SER A 286 9.72 -7.30 5.24
N LEU A 287 8.70 -6.49 5.48
CA LEU A 287 7.58 -6.31 4.55
C LEU A 287 8.06 -5.76 3.19
N ASN A 288 8.93 -4.76 3.22
CA ASN A 288 9.50 -4.19 2.00
C ASN A 288 10.37 -5.17 1.21
N LEU A 289 11.08 -6.07 1.87
CA LEU A 289 11.83 -7.15 1.21
C LEU A 289 10.87 -8.16 0.54
N LEU A 290 9.80 -8.55 1.24
CA LEU A 290 8.81 -9.49 0.73
C LEU A 290 8.00 -8.95 -0.47
N ILE A 291 7.71 -7.65 -0.51
CA ILE A 291 7.01 -7.01 -1.65
C ILE A 291 7.89 -6.98 -2.92
N ARG A 292 9.20 -7.20 -2.79
CA ARG A 292 10.19 -7.02 -3.85
C ARG A 292 10.83 -8.31 -4.32
N ALA A 293 10.66 -9.38 -3.55
CA ALA A 293 11.07 -10.73 -3.93
C ALA A 293 10.12 -11.32 -4.97
#